data_f07f8b66ed84a753b488dc4f91048be3
#
_entry.id   f07f8b66ed84a753b488dc4f91048be3
#
_cell.length_a   1.000
_cell.length_b   1.000
_cell.length_c   1.000
_cell.angle_alpha   90.00
_cell.angle_beta   90.00
_cell.angle_gamma   90.00
#
_symmetry.space_group_name_H-M   'P 1'
#
loop_
_entity.id
_entity.type
_entity.pdbx_description
1 polymer ?
#
loop_
_entity_poly.entity_id
_entity_poly.type
_entity_poly.pdbx_seq_one_letter_code
_entity_poly.pdbx_strand_id
1 'polypeptide(L)'
;MGLFDLYDKKMTIVGDSYSKQILEENKEFYNQEFKEDPSYRLATINHPTFENQEIDIRLANKSNTVLEKRIHFRPDVELPVGTLITVKPTEQYIIMEYENNQVSPFATVYKCNQFLNRYGWDTPEPCYSTNSSYGDKGVIEGDLLNEVDGKVLYYVQDNERTRQIQMEERFVFDHDFRQTYKVVKTETVTNFGFNGVRKIVMSKTESSDRDDLENNIAYNDFLWTNKPNETPDTYNLISNNGSFEIKKWDTNTFKIVDTDGNDSTDVWAIDIDYNGVESSNISITKTTDNSISIKNIGGAFESPIIIVFTLDGNILSKEIKLIK
;
A
#
# COMPACT_ATOMS: atom_id res chain seq x y z
N MET A 1 57.04 -38.67 8.72
CA MET A 1 55.65 -38.21 8.53
C MET A 1 54.82 -39.47 8.31
N GLY A 2 54.04 -39.87 9.30
CA GLY A 2 53.24 -41.10 9.20
C GLY A 2 52.01 -40.89 8.32
N LEU A 3 51.42 -41.98 7.87
CA LEU A 3 50.19 -41.96 7.07
C LEU A 3 49.03 -41.23 7.83
N PHE A 4 49.03 -41.33 9.15
CA PHE A 4 48.08 -40.66 10.05
C PHE A 4 48.33 -39.13 10.06
N ASP A 5 49.58 -38.66 10.04
CA ASP A 5 49.88 -37.20 9.97
C ASP A 5 49.40 -36.58 8.69
N LEU A 6 49.44 -37.31 7.57
CA LEU A 6 48.91 -36.89 6.28
C LEU A 6 47.36 -36.88 6.27
N TYR A 7 46.76 -37.87 6.93
CA TYR A 7 45.31 -37.93 7.09
C TYR A 7 44.80 -36.78 7.95
N ASP A 8 45.42 -36.58 9.13
CA ASP A 8 45.03 -35.46 10.04
C ASP A 8 45.25 -34.08 9.36
N LYS A 9 46.34 -33.91 8.59
CA LYS A 9 46.53 -32.69 7.80
C LYS A 9 45.46 -32.49 6.75
N LYS A 10 45.04 -33.56 6.06
CA LYS A 10 43.98 -33.53 5.09
C LYS A 10 42.63 -33.20 5.75
N MET A 11 42.35 -33.82 6.89
CA MET A 11 41.13 -33.56 7.67
C MET A 11 41.07 -32.14 8.25
N THR A 12 42.21 -31.58 8.66
CA THR A 12 42.32 -30.20 9.16
C THR A 12 42.16 -29.16 8.03
N ILE A 13 42.49 -29.48 6.82
CA ILE A 13 42.38 -28.59 5.65
C ILE A 13 40.97 -28.62 5.05
N VAL A 14 40.29 -29.75 5.10
CA VAL A 14 39.04 -30.00 4.37
C VAL A 14 37.81 -30.08 5.30
N GLY A 15 37.99 -30.09 6.63
CA GLY A 15 36.95 -30.15 7.64
C GLY A 15 37.16 -31.24 8.67
N ASP A 16 36.65 -31.04 9.87
CA ASP A 16 36.86 -31.94 11.05
C ASP A 16 36.31 -33.37 10.88
N SER A 17 35.54 -33.66 9.82
CA SER A 17 34.98 -34.97 9.56
C SER A 17 34.72 -35.20 8.07
N TYR A 18 34.69 -36.49 7.69
CA TYR A 18 34.32 -36.91 6.33
C TYR A 18 32.94 -36.44 5.89
N SER A 19 32.00 -36.39 6.81
CA SER A 19 30.63 -35.89 6.55
C SER A 19 30.63 -34.42 6.22
N LYS A 20 31.43 -33.60 6.89
CA LYS A 20 31.57 -32.14 6.56
C LYS A 20 32.21 -31.95 5.19
N GLN A 21 33.23 -32.77 4.86
CA GLN A 21 33.86 -32.70 3.53
C GLN A 21 32.83 -32.98 2.44
N ILE A 22 32.05 -34.08 2.54
CA ILE A 22 31.02 -34.40 1.55
C ILE A 22 29.98 -33.27 1.45
N LEU A 23 29.61 -32.69 2.58
CA LEU A 23 28.66 -31.59 2.60
C LEU A 23 29.18 -30.37 1.81
N GLU A 24 30.44 -29.98 2.05
CA GLU A 24 31.02 -28.82 1.35
C GLU A 24 31.23 -29.11 -0.15
N GLU A 25 31.64 -30.31 -0.51
CA GLU A 25 31.75 -30.75 -1.93
C GLU A 25 30.36 -30.68 -2.62
N ASN A 26 29.30 -31.11 -1.95
CA ASN A 26 27.95 -31.04 -2.49
C ASN A 26 27.43 -29.59 -2.62
N LYS A 27 27.73 -28.73 -1.65
CA LYS A 27 27.40 -27.30 -1.73
C LYS A 27 28.12 -26.63 -2.91
N GLU A 28 29.39 -26.91 -3.06
CA GLU A 28 30.19 -26.34 -4.14
C GLU A 28 29.69 -26.80 -5.53
N PHE A 29 29.42 -28.09 -5.68
CA PHE A 29 28.85 -28.66 -6.89
C PHE A 29 27.46 -28.01 -7.22
N TYR A 30 26.58 -27.92 -6.22
CA TYR A 30 25.28 -27.29 -6.38
C TYR A 30 25.39 -25.80 -6.77
N ASN A 31 26.34 -25.07 -6.19
CA ASN A 31 26.61 -23.68 -6.54
C ASN A 31 27.11 -23.49 -7.96
N GLN A 32 28.02 -24.37 -8.44
CA GLN A 32 28.57 -24.31 -9.80
C GLN A 32 27.48 -24.52 -10.85
N GLU A 33 26.60 -25.52 -10.63
CA GLU A 33 25.53 -25.82 -11.58
C GLU A 33 24.28 -24.94 -11.43
N PHE A 34 24.24 -24.08 -10.42
CA PHE A 34 23.01 -23.35 -10.08
C PHE A 34 22.45 -22.53 -11.24
N LYS A 35 23.31 -21.88 -12.03
CA LYS A 35 22.89 -21.03 -13.16
C LYS A 35 22.64 -21.80 -14.46
N GLU A 36 23.10 -23.03 -14.53
CA GLU A 36 22.94 -23.90 -15.72
C GLU A 36 21.52 -24.49 -15.80
N ASP A 37 20.78 -24.50 -14.71
CA ASP A 37 19.42 -25.05 -14.63
C ASP A 37 18.43 -24.19 -15.42
N PRO A 38 17.58 -24.78 -16.28
CA PRO A 38 16.56 -24.06 -17.05
C PRO A 38 15.55 -23.28 -16.19
N SER A 39 15.40 -23.67 -14.93
CA SER A 39 14.53 -22.99 -13.96
C SER A 39 15.18 -21.78 -13.30
N TYR A 40 16.47 -21.52 -13.56
CA TYR A 40 17.19 -20.38 -13.01
C TYR A 40 16.56 -19.03 -13.40
N ARG A 41 16.46 -18.14 -12.43
CA ARG A 41 16.03 -16.75 -12.59
C ARG A 41 16.82 -15.86 -11.64
N LEU A 42 17.03 -14.61 -12.04
CA LEU A 42 17.41 -13.55 -11.12
C LEU A 42 16.15 -12.91 -10.56
N ALA A 43 16.09 -12.71 -9.27
CA ALA A 43 14.95 -12.13 -8.59
C ALA A 43 15.36 -11.06 -7.59
N THR A 44 14.46 -10.13 -7.28
CA THR A 44 14.65 -9.16 -6.20
C THR A 44 13.83 -9.61 -5.00
N ILE A 45 14.43 -9.59 -3.81
CA ILE A 45 13.75 -9.89 -2.55
C ILE A 45 13.51 -8.63 -1.75
N ASN A 46 12.37 -8.58 -1.07
CA ASN A 46 11.97 -7.51 -0.16
C ASN A 46 11.42 -8.08 1.14
N HIS A 47 11.90 -7.55 2.28
CA HIS A 47 11.37 -7.90 3.60
C HIS A 47 11.59 -6.74 4.58
N PRO A 48 10.71 -6.51 5.57
CA PRO A 48 10.83 -5.41 6.52
C PRO A 48 12.14 -5.36 7.33
N THR A 49 12.86 -6.47 7.43
CA THR A 49 14.10 -6.57 8.25
C THR A 49 15.39 -6.36 7.45
N PHE A 50 15.32 -6.25 6.14
CA PHE A 50 16.50 -6.00 5.30
C PHE A 50 16.15 -5.20 4.04
N GLU A 51 17.15 -4.57 3.44
CA GLU A 51 17.00 -3.81 2.21
C GLU A 51 16.77 -4.74 1.00
N ASN A 52 16.15 -4.19 -0.04
CA ASN A 52 15.95 -4.91 -1.30
C ASN A 52 17.30 -5.35 -1.89
N GLN A 53 17.40 -6.60 -2.25
CA GLN A 53 18.61 -7.16 -2.86
C GLN A 53 18.28 -8.16 -3.97
N GLU A 54 19.19 -8.30 -4.92
CA GLU A 54 19.08 -9.32 -5.96
C GLU A 54 19.58 -10.66 -5.46
N ILE A 55 18.91 -11.73 -5.87
CA ILE A 55 19.24 -13.10 -5.48
C ILE A 55 19.04 -14.06 -6.66
N ASP A 56 19.92 -15.04 -6.74
CA ASP A 56 19.80 -16.17 -7.66
C ASP A 56 18.77 -17.16 -7.12
N ILE A 57 17.80 -17.55 -7.94
CA ILE A 57 16.77 -18.55 -7.59
C ILE A 57 16.57 -19.57 -8.69
N ARG A 58 16.04 -20.75 -8.33
CA ARG A 58 15.46 -21.71 -9.27
C ARG A 58 13.98 -21.86 -8.95
N LEU A 59 13.11 -21.54 -9.94
CA LEU A 59 11.66 -21.54 -9.78
C LEU A 59 11.07 -22.83 -10.36
N ALA A 60 10.54 -23.70 -9.50
CA ALA A 60 9.93 -24.97 -9.88
C ALA A 60 8.41 -24.97 -9.60
N ASN A 61 7.67 -25.70 -10.42
CA ASN A 61 6.26 -25.95 -10.14
C ASN A 61 6.13 -26.95 -8.98
N LYS A 62 5.30 -26.62 -7.99
CA LYS A 62 4.82 -27.61 -7.03
C LYS A 62 3.63 -28.31 -7.68
N SER A 63 3.61 -29.64 -7.69
CA SER A 63 2.60 -30.42 -8.43
C SER A 63 1.18 -29.97 -8.05
N ASN A 64 0.33 -29.78 -9.06
CA ASN A 64 -1.13 -29.60 -9.04
C ASN A 64 -1.70 -28.19 -8.79
N THR A 65 -0.94 -27.18 -8.46
CA THR A 65 -1.47 -25.82 -8.33
C THR A 65 -0.67 -24.79 -9.12
N VAL A 66 -1.34 -23.95 -9.86
CA VAL A 66 -0.69 -22.90 -10.69
C VAL A 66 -0.11 -21.78 -9.83
N LEU A 67 -0.72 -21.52 -8.68
CA LEU A 67 -0.35 -20.40 -7.81
C LEU A 67 0.71 -20.76 -6.78
N GLU A 68 0.87 -22.05 -6.45
CA GLU A 68 1.86 -22.53 -5.49
C GLU A 68 3.11 -23.01 -6.23
N LYS A 69 4.26 -22.45 -5.87
CA LYS A 69 5.55 -22.77 -6.45
C LYS A 69 6.54 -23.18 -5.37
N ARG A 70 7.63 -23.81 -5.80
CA ARG A 70 8.81 -24.03 -4.97
C ARG A 70 9.97 -23.23 -5.53
N ILE A 71 10.63 -22.49 -4.68
CA ILE A 71 11.85 -21.74 -5.03
C ILE A 71 13.00 -22.37 -4.27
N HIS A 72 14.05 -22.74 -5.01
CA HIS A 72 15.30 -23.19 -4.45
C HIS A 72 16.32 -22.05 -4.46
N PHE A 73 17.12 -21.99 -3.42
CA PHE A 73 18.16 -21.00 -3.21
C PHE A 73 19.54 -21.63 -3.24
N ARG A 74 20.56 -20.79 -3.35
CA ARG A 74 21.93 -21.24 -3.11
C ARG A 74 22.12 -21.71 -1.70
N PRO A 75 23.10 -22.62 -1.43
CA PRO A 75 23.48 -22.96 -0.07
C PRO A 75 23.71 -21.73 0.79
N ASP A 76 23.43 -21.86 2.08
CA ASP A 76 23.62 -20.83 3.10
C ASP A 76 22.75 -19.55 2.93
N VAL A 77 21.80 -19.53 2.00
CA VAL A 77 20.78 -18.50 1.92
C VAL A 77 19.66 -18.81 2.92
N GLU A 78 19.38 -17.91 3.82
CA GLU A 78 18.28 -17.98 4.76
C GLU A 78 17.33 -16.81 4.58
N LEU A 79 16.06 -17.09 4.32
CA LEU A 79 15.03 -16.07 4.12
C LEU A 79 13.86 -16.28 5.08
N PRO A 80 13.41 -15.22 5.75
CA PRO A 80 12.24 -15.30 6.62
C PRO A 80 10.95 -15.49 5.81
N VAL A 81 9.97 -16.13 6.45
CA VAL A 81 8.60 -16.18 5.95
C VAL A 81 8.05 -14.76 5.80
N GLY A 82 7.23 -14.52 4.77
CA GLY A 82 6.73 -13.17 4.45
C GLY A 82 7.65 -12.39 3.49
N THR A 83 8.84 -12.91 3.13
CA THR A 83 9.66 -12.29 2.10
C THR A 83 8.93 -12.28 0.77
N LEU A 84 8.86 -11.12 0.13
CA LEU A 84 8.38 -10.96 -1.23
C LEU A 84 9.53 -11.19 -2.22
N ILE A 85 9.28 -12.01 -3.22
CA ILE A 85 10.22 -12.35 -4.29
C ILE A 85 9.65 -11.86 -5.60
N THR A 86 10.32 -10.90 -6.25
CA THR A 86 9.92 -10.34 -7.54
C THR A 86 10.83 -10.88 -8.63
N VAL A 87 10.31 -11.70 -9.52
CA VAL A 87 11.02 -12.22 -10.70
C VAL A 87 10.88 -11.26 -11.89
N LYS A 88 9.69 -10.68 -12.03
CA LYS A 88 9.33 -9.61 -12.97
C LYS A 88 8.31 -8.70 -12.29
N PRO A 89 8.11 -7.46 -12.74
CA PRO A 89 7.13 -6.55 -12.14
C PRO A 89 5.72 -7.15 -11.98
N THR A 90 5.33 -8.04 -12.89
CA THR A 90 4.02 -8.73 -12.88
C THR A 90 4.07 -10.14 -12.27
N GLU A 91 5.21 -10.56 -11.77
CA GLU A 91 5.41 -11.93 -11.27
C GLU A 91 6.08 -11.89 -9.90
N GLN A 92 5.24 -11.73 -8.88
CA GLN A 92 5.63 -11.61 -7.48
C GLN A 92 5.13 -12.81 -6.68
N TYR A 93 5.90 -13.21 -5.69
CA TYR A 93 5.62 -14.34 -4.83
C TYR A 93 5.87 -13.96 -3.36
N ILE A 94 5.09 -14.55 -2.47
CA ILE A 94 5.28 -14.44 -1.02
C ILE A 94 5.72 -15.77 -0.44
N ILE A 95 6.77 -15.79 0.39
CA ILE A 95 7.24 -16.99 1.09
C ILE A 95 6.25 -17.34 2.20
N MET A 96 5.67 -18.53 2.12
CA MET A 96 4.77 -19.07 3.15
C MET A 96 5.46 -20.05 4.09
N GLU A 97 6.41 -20.82 3.57
CA GLU A 97 7.20 -21.78 4.33
C GLU A 97 8.62 -21.78 3.81
N TYR A 98 9.57 -21.91 4.72
CA TYR A 98 10.99 -22.01 4.37
C TYR A 98 11.59 -23.24 5.00
N GLU A 99 12.32 -24.03 4.22
CA GLU A 99 13.02 -25.23 4.68
C GLU A 99 14.52 -25.05 4.50
N ASN A 100 15.22 -24.98 5.62
CA ASN A 100 16.66 -24.80 5.66
C ASN A 100 17.36 -26.15 5.42
N ASN A 101 17.54 -26.51 4.13
CA ASN A 101 18.37 -27.61 3.73
C ASN A 101 19.80 -27.12 3.50
N GLN A 102 20.78 -27.78 4.09
CA GLN A 102 22.19 -27.32 4.04
C GLN A 102 22.77 -27.23 2.62
N VAL A 103 22.31 -28.05 1.68
CA VAL A 103 22.81 -28.06 0.30
C VAL A 103 21.88 -27.29 -0.65
N SER A 104 20.57 -27.50 -0.51
CA SER A 104 19.57 -26.93 -1.39
C SER A 104 18.39 -26.40 -0.58
N PRO A 105 18.54 -25.26 0.11
CA PRO A 105 17.43 -24.65 0.83
C PRO A 105 16.34 -24.26 -0.13
N PHE A 106 15.09 -24.36 0.32
CA PHE A 106 13.95 -24.02 -0.52
C PHE A 106 12.80 -23.40 0.25
N ALA A 107 11.96 -22.66 -0.45
CA ALA A 107 10.73 -22.12 0.08
C ALA A 107 9.52 -22.58 -0.73
N THR A 108 8.41 -22.78 -0.03
CA THR A 108 7.08 -22.84 -0.62
C THR A 108 6.56 -21.41 -0.72
N VAL A 109 6.24 -20.98 -1.94
CA VAL A 109 5.80 -19.62 -2.22
C VAL A 109 4.47 -19.60 -2.93
N TYR A 110 3.67 -18.58 -2.66
CA TYR A 110 2.41 -18.35 -3.38
C TYR A 110 2.55 -17.15 -4.29
N LYS A 111 2.07 -17.31 -5.53
CA LYS A 111 2.04 -16.21 -6.51
C LYS A 111 1.04 -15.17 -6.06
N CYS A 112 1.49 -13.93 -5.93
CA CYS A 112 0.60 -12.80 -5.71
C CYS A 112 -0.29 -12.61 -6.94
N ASN A 113 -1.59 -12.75 -6.75
CA ASN A 113 -2.61 -12.66 -7.79
C ASN A 113 -3.49 -11.41 -7.65
N GLN A 114 -3.29 -10.63 -6.60
CA GLN A 114 -4.02 -9.41 -6.30
C GLN A 114 -3.10 -8.36 -5.68
N PHE A 115 -3.60 -7.12 -5.64
CA PHE A 115 -2.94 -6.00 -4.99
C PHE A 115 -3.93 -5.31 -4.05
N LEU A 116 -3.48 -5.04 -2.83
CA LEU A 116 -4.21 -4.18 -1.90
C LEU A 116 -3.80 -2.74 -2.17
N ASN A 117 -4.76 -1.89 -2.45
CA ASN A 117 -4.54 -0.45 -2.56
C ASN A 117 -5.34 0.31 -1.52
N ARG A 118 -4.75 1.33 -0.94
CA ARG A 118 -5.31 2.14 0.13
C ARG A 118 -4.95 3.60 -0.07
N TYR A 119 -5.86 4.48 0.27
CA TYR A 119 -5.56 5.91 0.26
C TYR A 119 -4.33 6.25 1.12
N GLY A 120 -3.41 7.03 0.54
CA GLY A 120 -2.15 7.42 1.20
C GLY A 120 -1.01 6.41 1.04
N TRP A 121 -1.21 5.30 0.30
CA TRP A 121 -0.12 4.42 -0.08
C TRP A 121 0.47 4.82 -1.45
N ASP A 122 1.79 4.97 -1.51
CA ASP A 122 2.49 5.30 -2.76
C ASP A 122 2.43 4.17 -3.78
N THR A 123 2.41 2.94 -3.31
CA THR A 123 2.37 1.74 -4.14
C THR A 123 1.43 0.70 -3.53
N PRO A 124 0.66 -0.04 -4.35
CA PRO A 124 -0.15 -1.15 -3.88
C PRO A 124 0.70 -2.27 -3.29
N GLU A 125 0.15 -2.97 -2.27
CA GLU A 125 0.80 -4.13 -1.66
C GLU A 125 0.40 -5.41 -2.39
N PRO A 126 1.37 -6.20 -2.89
CA PRO A 126 1.07 -7.47 -3.52
C PRO A 126 0.55 -8.48 -2.50
N CYS A 127 -0.48 -9.21 -2.88
CA CYS A 127 -1.08 -10.22 -2.02
C CYS A 127 -1.48 -11.49 -2.78
N TYR A 128 -1.50 -12.60 -2.06
CA TYR A 128 -2.09 -13.84 -2.54
C TYR A 128 -3.52 -13.94 -2.00
N SER A 129 -4.50 -14.08 -2.90
CA SER A 129 -5.90 -14.27 -2.55
C SER A 129 -6.39 -15.67 -2.87
N THR A 130 -7.21 -16.22 -1.98
CA THR A 130 -7.88 -17.51 -2.15
C THR A 130 -9.26 -17.48 -1.53
N ASN A 131 -10.17 -18.32 -2.03
CA ASN A 131 -11.50 -18.43 -1.46
C ASN A 131 -11.46 -19.17 -0.11
N SER A 132 -12.22 -18.68 0.85
CA SER A 132 -12.34 -19.31 2.18
C SER A 132 -13.25 -20.55 2.18
N SER A 133 -13.79 -20.94 1.03
CA SER A 133 -14.85 -21.95 0.88
C SER A 133 -14.57 -23.34 1.51
N TYR A 134 -13.42 -23.51 2.13
CA TYR A 134 -13.03 -24.77 2.78
C TYR A 134 -12.62 -24.62 4.25
N GLY A 135 -12.88 -23.44 4.87
CA GLY A 135 -12.29 -23.11 6.18
C GLY A 135 -13.00 -23.73 7.37
N ASP A 136 -14.31 -23.78 7.42
CA ASP A 136 -15.04 -24.27 8.59
C ASP A 136 -16.18 -25.20 8.14
N LYS A 137 -15.83 -26.47 7.98
CA LYS A 137 -16.83 -27.52 7.89
C LYS A 137 -17.29 -27.85 9.30
N GLY A 138 -18.35 -27.20 9.76
CA GLY A 138 -19.08 -27.67 10.91
C GLY A 138 -19.88 -28.92 10.52
N VAL A 139 -19.74 -30.00 11.27
CA VAL A 139 -20.64 -31.17 11.17
C VAL A 139 -21.71 -30.96 12.22
N ILE A 140 -22.93 -30.67 11.80
CA ILE A 140 -24.09 -30.70 12.68
C ILE A 140 -24.93 -31.90 12.28
N GLU A 141 -25.15 -32.85 13.20
CA GLU A 141 -26.00 -34.04 13.06
C GLU A 141 -25.71 -34.91 11.81
N GLY A 142 -24.44 -35.00 11.36
CA GLY A 142 -24.04 -35.86 10.26
C GLY A 142 -24.15 -35.24 8.85
N ASP A 143 -24.73 -34.07 8.72
CA ASP A 143 -24.81 -33.33 7.44
C ASP A 143 -23.67 -32.32 7.27
N LEU A 144 -23.05 -32.32 6.09
CA LEU A 144 -22.04 -31.36 5.68
C LEU A 144 -22.75 -30.04 5.28
N LEU A 145 -22.71 -29.06 6.16
CA LEU A 145 -23.08 -27.71 5.82
C LEU A 145 -22.01 -27.07 4.94
N ASN A 146 -22.25 -27.05 3.64
CA ASN A 146 -21.51 -26.24 2.68
C ASN A 146 -22.07 -24.81 2.69
N GLU A 147 -21.73 -24.04 3.70
CA GLU A 147 -22.02 -22.60 3.67
C GLU A 147 -20.97 -21.91 2.82
N VAL A 148 -21.37 -21.44 1.66
CA VAL A 148 -20.56 -20.58 0.79
C VAL A 148 -20.56 -19.19 1.45
N ASP A 149 -19.61 -18.99 2.34
CA ASP A 149 -19.56 -17.82 3.24
C ASP A 149 -19.18 -16.51 2.53
N GLY A 150 -18.93 -16.56 1.23
CA GLY A 150 -18.58 -15.37 0.42
C GLY A 150 -17.32 -14.61 0.90
N LYS A 151 -16.57 -15.21 1.82
CA LYS A 151 -15.34 -14.64 2.36
C LYS A 151 -14.15 -14.99 1.49
N VAL A 152 -13.24 -14.06 1.35
CA VAL A 152 -11.95 -14.23 0.64
C VAL A 152 -10.82 -14.06 1.65
N LEU A 153 -9.81 -14.92 1.54
CA LEU A 153 -8.61 -14.86 2.34
C LEU A 153 -7.51 -14.18 1.54
N TYR A 154 -6.86 -13.21 2.16
CA TYR A 154 -5.71 -12.53 1.61
C TYR A 154 -4.50 -12.75 2.50
N TYR A 155 -3.38 -13.10 1.89
CA TYR A 155 -2.09 -13.26 2.54
C TYR A 155 -1.17 -12.17 2.02
N VAL A 156 -0.69 -11.33 2.92
CA VAL A 156 0.17 -10.17 2.63
C VAL A 156 1.40 -10.22 3.52
N GLN A 157 2.46 -9.54 3.11
CA GLN A 157 3.61 -9.32 4.00
C GLN A 157 3.19 -8.50 5.22
N ASP A 158 3.61 -8.90 6.42
CA ASP A 158 3.38 -8.14 7.65
C ASP A 158 4.41 -7.02 7.77
N ASN A 159 4.12 -5.86 7.22
CA ASN A 159 4.93 -4.64 7.25
C ASN A 159 4.19 -3.48 7.92
N GLU A 160 4.84 -2.32 8.04
CA GLU A 160 4.26 -1.14 8.70
C GLU A 160 2.94 -0.68 8.07
N ARG A 161 2.82 -0.78 6.73
CA ARG A 161 1.60 -0.39 6.02
C ARG A 161 0.46 -1.37 6.26
N THR A 162 0.72 -2.67 6.13
CA THR A 162 -0.31 -3.70 6.32
C THR A 162 -0.77 -3.84 7.76
N ARG A 163 0.06 -3.43 8.74
CA ARG A 163 -0.33 -3.36 10.16
C ARG A 163 -1.34 -2.29 10.48
N GLN A 164 -1.42 -1.25 9.67
CA GLN A 164 -2.40 -0.18 9.82
C GLN A 164 -3.81 -0.57 9.36
N ILE A 165 -3.95 -1.71 8.66
CA ILE A 165 -5.25 -2.21 8.20
C ILE A 165 -6.13 -2.55 9.41
N GLN A 166 -7.32 -1.95 9.45
CA GLN A 166 -8.26 -2.05 10.54
C GLN A 166 -9.45 -2.96 10.20
N MET A 167 -10.20 -3.35 11.22
CA MET A 167 -11.49 -4.01 11.06
C MET A 167 -12.48 -3.05 10.37
N GLU A 168 -13.38 -3.60 9.56
CA GLU A 168 -14.36 -2.88 8.75
C GLU A 168 -13.77 -1.99 7.65
N GLU A 169 -12.44 -1.91 7.51
CA GLU A 169 -11.79 -1.19 6.42
C GLU A 169 -12.14 -1.84 5.07
N ARG A 170 -12.40 -1.00 4.08
CA ARG A 170 -12.86 -1.41 2.76
C ARG A 170 -11.73 -1.35 1.75
N PHE A 171 -11.73 -2.29 0.80
CA PHE A 171 -10.79 -2.37 -0.31
C PHE A 171 -11.54 -2.67 -1.61
N VAL A 172 -11.09 -2.06 -2.71
CA VAL A 172 -11.57 -2.38 -4.07
C VAL A 172 -10.54 -3.26 -4.75
N PHE A 173 -10.99 -4.31 -5.42
CA PHE A 173 -10.11 -5.17 -6.21
C PHE A 173 -10.41 -5.04 -7.68
N ASP A 174 -9.36 -5.05 -8.49
CA ASP A 174 -9.43 -5.04 -9.94
C ASP A 174 -9.87 -6.43 -10.45
N HIS A 175 -11.16 -6.61 -10.43
CA HIS A 175 -11.84 -7.71 -11.10
C HIS A 175 -12.78 -7.13 -12.15
N ASP A 176 -13.26 -7.96 -13.06
CA ASP A 176 -14.17 -7.57 -14.16
C ASP A 176 -15.36 -6.71 -13.68
N PHE A 177 -15.69 -6.76 -12.40
CA PHE A 177 -16.82 -6.03 -11.81
C PHE A 177 -16.42 -5.03 -10.72
N ARG A 178 -15.12 -4.78 -10.49
CA ARG A 178 -14.63 -3.84 -9.46
C ARG A 178 -15.38 -3.97 -8.15
N GLN A 179 -15.21 -5.10 -7.49
CA GLN A 179 -15.95 -5.43 -6.27
C GLN A 179 -15.28 -4.87 -5.04
N THR A 180 -16.08 -4.33 -4.13
CA THR A 180 -15.61 -3.85 -2.83
C THR A 180 -15.77 -4.93 -1.78
N TYR A 181 -14.74 -5.07 -0.95
CA TYR A 181 -14.68 -5.99 0.17
C TYR A 181 -14.34 -5.23 1.44
N LYS A 182 -14.84 -5.71 2.58
CA LYS A 182 -14.49 -5.16 3.90
C LYS A 182 -13.78 -6.18 4.76
N VAL A 183 -12.84 -5.70 5.57
CA VAL A 183 -12.07 -6.52 6.50
C VAL A 183 -12.95 -7.01 7.64
N VAL A 184 -13.05 -8.32 7.78
CA VAL A 184 -13.79 -8.98 8.87
C VAL A 184 -12.85 -9.41 9.99
N LYS A 185 -11.64 -9.85 9.65
CA LYS A 185 -10.64 -10.34 10.61
C LYS A 185 -9.23 -10.14 10.06
N THR A 186 -8.30 -9.78 10.92
CA THR A 186 -6.86 -9.83 10.64
C THR A 186 -6.17 -10.78 11.60
N GLU A 187 -5.20 -11.55 11.14
CA GLU A 187 -4.50 -12.56 11.93
C GLU A 187 -3.03 -12.65 11.52
N THR A 188 -2.15 -12.65 12.50
CA THR A 188 -0.70 -12.82 12.32
C THR A 188 -0.15 -14.01 13.11
N VAL A 189 -0.88 -14.46 14.13
CA VAL A 189 -0.40 -15.45 15.13
C VAL A 189 -0.11 -16.80 14.51
N THR A 190 -0.94 -17.25 13.56
CA THR A 190 -0.77 -18.56 12.91
C THR A 190 0.20 -18.56 11.75
N ASN A 191 0.66 -17.38 11.31
CA ASN A 191 1.51 -17.19 10.14
C ASN A 191 2.87 -16.59 10.51
N PHE A 192 3.53 -17.17 11.51
CA PHE A 192 4.91 -16.86 11.93
C PHE A 192 5.13 -15.50 12.57
N GLY A 193 4.05 -14.83 13.03
CA GLY A 193 4.17 -13.67 13.90
C GLY A 193 4.63 -12.39 13.18
N PHE A 194 5.37 -11.57 13.91
CA PHE A 194 5.81 -10.25 13.49
C PHE A 194 6.79 -10.30 12.32
N ASN A 195 6.56 -9.46 11.30
CA ASN A 195 7.29 -9.42 10.02
C ASN A 195 7.13 -10.67 9.11
N GLY A 196 6.25 -11.59 9.44
CA GLY A 196 5.97 -12.75 8.59
C GLY A 196 4.85 -12.48 7.58
N VAL A 197 3.83 -13.32 7.61
CA VAL A 197 2.64 -13.22 6.76
C VAL A 197 1.44 -12.82 7.61
N ARG A 198 0.72 -11.79 7.14
CA ARG A 198 -0.56 -11.38 7.70
C ARG A 198 -1.68 -11.99 6.89
N LYS A 199 -2.60 -12.69 7.54
CA LYS A 199 -3.82 -13.20 6.95
C LYS A 199 -4.95 -12.21 7.20
N ILE A 200 -5.62 -11.79 6.13
CA ILE A 200 -6.76 -10.88 6.18
C ILE A 200 -7.97 -11.61 5.61
N VAL A 201 -9.04 -11.67 6.38
CA VAL A 201 -10.32 -12.22 5.94
C VAL A 201 -11.22 -11.07 5.57
N MET A 202 -11.72 -11.08 4.36
CA MET A 202 -12.61 -10.04 3.86
C MET A 202 -13.92 -10.65 3.37
N SER A 203 -15.01 -9.92 3.56
CA SER A 203 -16.33 -10.24 3.01
C SER A 203 -16.73 -9.20 1.96
N LYS A 204 -17.49 -9.64 0.95
CA LYS A 204 -18.05 -8.72 -0.05
C LYS A 204 -18.96 -7.71 0.62
N THR A 205 -18.88 -6.46 0.20
CA THR A 205 -19.74 -5.35 0.65
C THR A 205 -20.19 -4.52 -0.54
N GLU A 206 -21.12 -3.61 -0.32
CA GLU A 206 -21.59 -2.69 -1.35
C GLU A 206 -20.51 -1.64 -1.65
N SER A 207 -20.44 -1.25 -2.93
CA SER A 207 -19.61 -0.13 -3.36
C SER A 207 -20.27 1.18 -2.99
N SER A 208 -19.47 2.20 -2.69
CA SER A 208 -19.93 3.56 -2.41
C SER A 208 -19.68 4.44 -3.64
N ASP A 209 -20.52 5.46 -3.84
CA ASP A 209 -20.28 6.49 -4.86
C ASP A 209 -19.00 7.30 -4.62
N ARG A 210 -18.44 7.19 -3.39
CA ARG A 210 -17.16 7.79 -3.01
C ARG A 210 -15.94 6.91 -3.28
N ASP A 211 -16.14 5.65 -3.70
CA ASP A 211 -15.04 4.74 -4.03
C ASP A 211 -14.37 5.19 -5.34
N ASP A 212 -13.05 5.33 -5.32
CA ASP A 212 -12.25 5.57 -6.52
C ASP A 212 -11.95 4.24 -7.22
N LEU A 213 -12.89 3.84 -8.08
CA LEU A 213 -12.81 2.57 -8.78
C LEU A 213 -11.71 2.56 -9.87
N GLU A 214 -11.26 3.72 -10.35
CA GLU A 214 -10.20 3.80 -11.36
C GLU A 214 -8.84 3.45 -10.76
N ASN A 215 -8.61 3.88 -9.53
CA ASN A 215 -7.37 3.63 -8.81
C ASN A 215 -7.47 2.44 -7.84
N ASN A 216 -8.60 1.71 -7.83
CA ASN A 216 -8.87 0.60 -6.90
C ASN A 216 -8.75 1.00 -5.41
N ILE A 217 -9.25 2.19 -5.07
CA ILE A 217 -9.23 2.71 -3.70
C ILE A 217 -10.66 2.79 -3.17
N ALA A 218 -10.93 2.07 -2.09
CA ALA A 218 -12.20 2.18 -1.39
C ALA A 218 -12.20 3.39 -0.46
N TYR A 219 -13.34 4.07 -0.39
CA TYR A 219 -13.55 5.14 0.57
C TYR A 219 -13.71 4.56 1.98
N ASN A 220 -12.91 5.07 2.92
CA ASN A 220 -12.94 4.73 4.34
C ASN A 220 -12.95 6.03 5.15
N ASP A 221 -14.03 6.31 5.89
CA ASP A 221 -14.23 7.59 6.60
C ASP A 221 -13.02 7.99 7.46
N PHE A 222 -12.45 7.04 8.21
CA PHE A 222 -11.33 7.30 9.12
C PHE A 222 -10.00 7.63 8.41
N LEU A 223 -9.84 7.29 7.12
CA LEU A 223 -8.68 7.66 6.32
C LEU A 223 -8.83 9.05 5.69
N TRP A 224 -10.08 9.49 5.50
CA TRP A 224 -10.39 10.71 4.78
C TRP A 224 -10.56 11.92 5.71
N THR A 225 -10.68 11.73 7.01
CA THR A 225 -10.67 12.80 8.01
C THR A 225 -9.36 13.61 8.03
N ASN A 226 -8.29 13.10 7.40
CA ASN A 226 -6.98 13.77 7.30
C ASN A 226 -6.60 14.15 5.86
N LYS A 227 -7.54 14.23 4.92
CA LYS A 227 -7.23 14.79 3.59
C LYS A 227 -6.94 16.28 3.71
N PRO A 228 -5.73 16.72 3.29
CA PRO A 228 -5.42 18.16 3.34
C PRO A 228 -6.25 19.00 2.38
N ASN A 229 -7.15 18.42 1.56
CA ASN A 229 -7.88 19.12 0.50
C ASN A 229 -9.38 18.83 0.40
N GLU A 230 -9.99 18.04 1.28
CA GLU A 230 -11.45 18.05 1.40
C GLU A 230 -11.81 18.91 2.61
N THR A 231 -12.33 20.09 2.32
CA THR A 231 -13.01 20.91 3.31
C THR A 231 -14.00 20.02 4.06
N PRO A 232 -13.95 20.01 5.40
CA PRO A 232 -15.06 19.42 6.13
C PRO A 232 -16.33 20.02 5.55
N ASP A 233 -17.37 19.21 5.32
CA ASP A 233 -18.71 19.68 4.86
C ASP A 233 -19.33 20.71 5.81
N THR A 234 -18.57 21.20 6.78
CA THR A 234 -18.97 22.13 7.83
C THR A 234 -18.77 23.60 7.47
N TYR A 235 -17.98 23.93 6.46
CA TYR A 235 -17.73 25.32 6.11
C TYR A 235 -17.78 25.57 4.60
N ASN A 236 -18.35 26.69 4.22
CA ASN A 236 -18.41 27.17 2.84
C ASN A 236 -17.82 28.56 2.71
N LEU A 237 -17.06 28.79 1.64
CA LEU A 237 -16.64 30.14 1.27
C LEU A 237 -17.71 30.77 0.41
N ILE A 238 -18.31 31.84 0.91
CA ILE A 238 -19.34 32.59 0.19
C ILE A 238 -18.89 34.01 -0.12
N SER A 239 -19.48 34.58 -1.13
CA SER A 239 -19.33 35.96 -1.53
C SER A 239 -20.58 36.76 -1.17
N ASN A 240 -20.42 37.95 -0.64
CA ASN A 240 -21.57 38.79 -0.24
C ASN A 240 -22.54 39.13 -1.37
N ASN A 241 -22.05 39.18 -2.62
CA ASN A 241 -22.88 39.44 -3.78
C ASN A 241 -23.26 38.18 -4.58
N GLY A 242 -22.91 36.95 -4.04
CA GLY A 242 -23.16 35.69 -4.71
C GLY A 242 -22.28 35.42 -5.92
N SER A 243 -21.29 36.27 -6.24
CA SER A 243 -20.41 36.11 -7.36
C SER A 243 -18.93 36.05 -6.95
N PHE A 244 -18.14 35.23 -7.64
CA PHE A 244 -16.70 35.20 -7.53
C PHE A 244 -16.00 35.98 -8.65
N GLU A 245 -16.70 36.94 -9.19
CA GLU A 245 -16.17 37.91 -10.16
C GLU A 245 -16.17 39.31 -9.55
N ILE A 246 -15.11 40.08 -9.75
CA ILE A 246 -15.02 41.45 -9.26
C ILE A 246 -14.74 42.39 -10.48
N LYS A 247 -15.69 43.26 -10.76
CA LYS A 247 -15.52 44.28 -11.80
C LYS A 247 -14.52 45.33 -11.39
N LYS A 248 -13.93 46.00 -12.38
CA LYS A 248 -13.02 47.10 -12.13
C LYS A 248 -13.67 48.20 -11.26
N TRP A 249 -12.97 48.61 -10.22
CA TRP A 249 -13.38 49.55 -9.16
C TRP A 249 -14.42 49.01 -8.16
N ASP A 250 -14.95 47.80 -8.38
CA ASP A 250 -15.85 47.17 -7.42
C ASP A 250 -15.06 46.48 -6.27
N THR A 251 -15.76 46.33 -5.15
CA THR A 251 -15.28 45.60 -3.98
C THR A 251 -16.22 44.45 -3.71
N ASN A 252 -15.66 43.26 -3.46
CA ASN A 252 -16.41 42.10 -3.01
C ASN A 252 -15.83 41.59 -1.72
N THR A 253 -16.69 41.11 -0.82
CA THR A 253 -16.29 40.54 0.46
C THR A 253 -16.59 39.05 0.45
N PHE A 254 -15.60 38.28 0.82
CA PHE A 254 -15.64 36.83 0.92
C PHE A 254 -15.55 36.45 2.38
N LYS A 255 -16.39 35.52 2.80
CA LYS A 255 -16.44 35.04 4.19
C LYS A 255 -16.70 33.56 4.27
N ILE A 256 -16.31 32.98 5.41
CA ILE A 256 -16.54 31.57 5.71
C ILE A 256 -17.80 31.48 6.54
N VAL A 257 -18.69 30.58 6.13
CA VAL A 257 -19.92 30.23 6.83
C VAL A 257 -19.95 28.74 7.12
N ASP A 258 -20.68 28.36 8.17
CA ASP A 258 -20.99 26.98 8.48
C ASP A 258 -22.05 26.39 7.51
N THR A 259 -22.41 25.14 7.69
CA THR A 259 -23.43 24.46 6.89
C THR A 259 -24.82 25.08 7.01
N ASP A 260 -25.08 25.77 8.10
CA ASP A 260 -26.35 26.46 8.36
C ASP A 260 -26.38 27.90 7.81
N GLY A 261 -25.27 28.34 7.25
CA GLY A 261 -25.10 29.68 6.64
C GLY A 261 -24.73 30.77 7.63
N ASN A 262 -24.38 30.43 8.87
CA ASN A 262 -23.90 31.39 9.86
C ASN A 262 -22.41 31.66 9.68
N ASP A 263 -21.96 32.88 10.04
CA ASP A 263 -20.56 33.23 10.00
C ASP A 263 -19.75 32.31 10.93
N SER A 264 -18.64 31.75 10.41
CA SER A 264 -17.74 30.93 11.23
C SER A 264 -17.23 31.73 12.43
N THR A 265 -17.14 31.09 13.57
CA THR A 265 -16.56 31.67 14.80
C THR A 265 -15.07 31.35 14.94
N ASP A 266 -14.54 30.45 14.11
CA ASP A 266 -13.14 30.02 14.16
C ASP A 266 -12.22 31.05 13.50
N VAL A 267 -10.97 31.13 13.95
CA VAL A 267 -9.97 32.06 13.44
C VAL A 267 -9.21 31.42 12.29
N TRP A 268 -9.49 31.83 11.06
CA TRP A 268 -8.85 31.32 9.87
C TRP A 268 -7.63 32.15 9.45
N ALA A 269 -6.55 31.49 9.09
CA ALA A 269 -5.45 32.15 8.39
C ALA A 269 -5.87 32.40 6.94
N ILE A 270 -5.70 33.64 6.48
CA ILE A 270 -6.12 34.06 5.13
C ILE A 270 -4.88 34.43 4.33
N ASP A 271 -4.71 33.78 3.20
CA ASP A 271 -3.63 34.07 2.23
C ASP A 271 -4.21 34.28 0.83
N ILE A 272 -3.46 34.93 -0.06
CA ILE A 272 -3.85 35.19 -1.44
C ILE A 272 -2.71 34.82 -2.37
N ASP A 273 -2.98 33.88 -3.25
CA ASP A 273 -2.13 33.63 -4.40
C ASP A 273 -2.57 34.53 -5.57
N TYR A 274 -1.70 35.43 -5.92
CA TYR A 274 -1.96 36.42 -6.98
C TYR A 274 -1.90 35.85 -8.40
N ASN A 275 -1.40 34.62 -8.56
CA ASN A 275 -1.34 33.90 -9.84
C ASN A 275 -0.85 34.76 -11.01
N GLY A 276 0.19 35.55 -10.76
CA GLY A 276 0.80 36.47 -11.76
C GLY A 276 0.12 37.84 -11.91
N VAL A 277 -0.95 38.11 -11.18
CA VAL A 277 -1.54 39.46 -11.11
C VAL A 277 -0.67 40.34 -10.19
N GLU A 278 -0.30 41.55 -10.66
CA GLU A 278 0.47 42.47 -9.80
C GLU A 278 -0.38 42.91 -8.60
N SER A 279 0.20 42.87 -7.40
CA SER A 279 -0.48 43.27 -6.17
C SER A 279 -0.98 44.70 -6.15
N SER A 280 -0.39 45.61 -6.96
CA SER A 280 -0.82 47.00 -7.16
C SER A 280 -2.21 47.12 -7.81
N ASN A 281 -2.67 46.09 -8.49
CA ASN A 281 -3.97 46.06 -9.16
C ASN A 281 -5.13 45.64 -8.26
N ILE A 282 -4.84 45.26 -7.02
CA ILE A 282 -5.80 44.77 -6.06
C ILE A 282 -5.60 45.46 -4.73
N SER A 283 -6.67 45.90 -4.09
CA SER A 283 -6.64 46.36 -2.70
C SER A 283 -7.33 45.35 -1.81
N ILE A 284 -6.63 44.87 -0.80
CA ILE A 284 -7.10 43.81 0.13
C ILE A 284 -7.27 44.44 1.50
N THR A 285 -8.40 44.15 2.12
CA THR A 285 -8.69 44.56 3.49
C THR A 285 -9.24 43.37 4.26
N LYS A 286 -8.51 42.88 5.27
CA LYS A 286 -9.01 41.90 6.19
C LYS A 286 -10.08 42.56 7.07
N THR A 287 -11.30 42.09 6.99
CA THR A 287 -12.46 42.72 7.66
C THR A 287 -12.65 42.12 9.05
N THR A 288 -12.55 40.79 9.13
CA THR A 288 -12.57 40.00 10.38
C THR A 288 -11.60 38.83 10.24
N ASP A 289 -11.49 38.01 11.27
CA ASP A 289 -10.67 36.80 11.23
C ASP A 289 -11.18 35.75 10.21
N ASN A 290 -12.43 35.92 9.72
CA ASN A 290 -13.10 34.98 8.84
C ASN A 290 -13.58 35.62 7.54
N SER A 291 -13.20 36.87 7.28
CA SER A 291 -13.65 37.59 6.09
C SER A 291 -12.59 38.53 5.53
N ILE A 292 -12.59 38.64 4.21
CA ILE A 292 -11.67 39.48 3.45
C ILE A 292 -12.43 40.23 2.38
N SER A 293 -12.14 41.52 2.26
CA SER A 293 -12.67 42.36 1.19
C SER A 293 -11.59 42.63 0.14
N ILE A 294 -11.92 42.36 -1.11
CA ILE A 294 -11.02 42.55 -2.25
C ILE A 294 -11.64 43.58 -3.21
N LYS A 295 -10.85 44.60 -3.54
CA LYS A 295 -11.19 45.60 -4.54
C LYS A 295 -10.30 45.41 -5.77
N ASN A 296 -10.92 45.32 -6.94
CA ASN A 296 -10.24 45.32 -8.23
C ASN A 296 -9.93 46.75 -8.68
N ILE A 297 -8.67 47.10 -8.74
CA ILE A 297 -8.20 48.43 -9.20
C ILE A 297 -7.73 48.37 -10.66
N GLY A 298 -7.10 47.27 -11.06
CA GLY A 298 -6.40 47.13 -12.35
C GLY A 298 -7.30 46.81 -13.55
N GLY A 299 -8.41 46.11 -13.34
CA GLY A 299 -9.33 45.68 -14.40
C GLY A 299 -9.37 44.19 -14.64
N ALA A 300 -9.47 43.75 -15.91
CA ALA A 300 -9.56 42.35 -16.24
C ALA A 300 -8.18 41.71 -16.40
N PHE A 301 -8.04 40.50 -15.91
CA PHE A 301 -6.83 39.67 -16.03
C PHE A 301 -7.22 38.29 -16.57
N GLU A 302 -6.31 37.66 -17.31
CA GLU A 302 -6.54 36.31 -17.87
C GLU A 302 -6.52 35.22 -16.78
N SER A 303 -5.64 35.37 -15.79
CA SER A 303 -5.52 34.44 -14.67
C SER A 303 -6.35 34.91 -13.48
N PRO A 304 -7.14 34.02 -12.83
CA PRO A 304 -7.81 34.35 -11.60
C PRO A 304 -6.82 34.44 -10.44
N ILE A 305 -7.15 35.26 -9.43
CA ILE A 305 -6.47 35.18 -8.13
C ILE A 305 -7.11 34.06 -7.30
N ILE A 306 -6.35 33.48 -6.36
CA ILE A 306 -6.87 32.43 -5.49
C ILE A 306 -6.83 32.93 -4.05
N ILE A 307 -8.00 32.91 -3.38
CA ILE A 307 -8.05 33.13 -1.92
C ILE A 307 -7.94 31.78 -1.24
N VAL A 308 -7.10 31.73 -0.23
CA VAL A 308 -6.86 30.53 0.58
C VAL A 308 -7.14 30.86 2.04
N PHE A 309 -8.04 30.11 2.65
CA PHE A 309 -8.31 30.13 4.09
C PHE A 309 -7.85 28.83 4.70
N THR A 310 -7.10 28.90 5.79
CA THR A 310 -6.55 27.71 6.47
C THR A 310 -6.91 27.71 7.95
N LEU A 311 -7.45 26.59 8.44
CA LEU A 311 -7.73 26.33 9.84
C LEU A 311 -7.34 24.89 10.21
N ASP A 312 -6.40 24.72 11.13
CA ASP A 312 -5.96 23.41 11.65
C ASP A 312 -5.68 22.35 10.57
N GLY A 313 -5.06 22.79 9.46
CA GLY A 313 -4.74 21.94 8.31
C GLY A 313 -5.87 21.78 7.28
N ASN A 314 -7.07 22.29 7.56
CA ASN A 314 -8.15 22.41 6.58
C ASN A 314 -7.91 23.63 5.69
N ILE A 315 -8.07 23.46 4.38
CA ILE A 315 -7.86 24.51 3.40
C ILE A 315 -9.13 24.73 2.59
N LEU A 316 -9.65 25.94 2.63
CA LEU A 316 -10.72 26.42 1.74
C LEU A 316 -10.09 27.35 0.70
N SER A 317 -10.17 27.01 -0.57
CA SER A 317 -9.66 27.89 -1.64
C SER A 317 -10.72 28.15 -2.70
N LYS A 318 -10.66 29.33 -3.30
CA LYS A 318 -11.55 29.71 -4.39
C LYS A 318 -10.87 30.66 -5.36
N GLU A 319 -11.09 30.39 -6.63
CA GLU A 319 -10.69 31.29 -7.71
C GLU A 319 -11.63 32.50 -7.82
N ILE A 320 -11.03 33.69 -7.94
CA ILE A 320 -11.74 34.93 -8.14
C ILE A 320 -11.30 35.54 -9.45
N LYS A 321 -12.24 35.81 -10.33
CA LYS A 321 -11.99 36.45 -11.62
C LYS A 321 -12.09 37.95 -11.49
N LEU A 322 -11.07 38.65 -11.96
CA LEU A 322 -11.05 40.13 -12.11
C LEU A 322 -11.48 40.49 -13.51
N ILE A 323 -12.57 41.20 -13.64
CA ILE A 323 -13.19 41.53 -14.92
C ILE A 323 -13.25 43.04 -15.13
N LYS A 324 -13.49 43.48 -16.39
CA LYS A 324 -13.62 44.91 -16.76
C LYS A 324 -14.87 45.56 -16.15
#